data_c58ebc34e2dcf3b5cc264122cf5f8450
#
_entry.id   c58ebc34e2dcf3b5cc264122cf5f8450
#
_cell.length_a   1.000
_cell.length_b   1.000
_cell.length_c   1.000
_cell.angle_alpha   90.00
_cell.angle_beta   90.00
_cell.angle_gamma   90.00
#
_symmetry.space_group_name_H-M   'P 1'
#
loop_
_entity.id
_entity.type
_entity.pdbx_description
1 polymer ?
#
loop_
_entity_poly.entity_id
_entity_poly.type
_entity_poly.pdbx_seq_one_letter_code
_entity_poly.pdbx_strand_id
1 'polypeptide(L)'
;MLNYGFVTNTISGDGEELDAYLVGIFEPVEEYKGEVIAIIKRTNDNDDKLIVAPENKNYTDEQIRALTEFQEQYFESVIVRNIKTRKITR
;
A
#
# COMPACT_ATOMS: atom_id res chain seq x y z
N MET A 1 7.39 -12.78 -3.90
CA MET A 1 7.66 -12.09 -2.64
C MET A 1 7.08 -10.69 -2.65
N LEU A 2 6.52 -10.28 -1.53
CA LEU A 2 5.87 -8.97 -1.42
C LEU A 2 6.66 -8.12 -0.43
N ASN A 3 7.08 -6.95 -0.86
CA ASN A 3 7.77 -6.04 0.03
C ASN A 3 6.77 -5.32 0.91
N TYR A 4 7.11 -5.23 2.18
CA TYR A 4 6.25 -4.62 3.17
C TYR A 4 7.09 -3.67 4.01
N GLY A 5 6.54 -2.52 4.30
CA GLY A 5 7.26 -1.55 5.11
C GLY A 5 6.34 -0.41 5.50
N PHE A 6 6.89 0.78 5.56
CA PHE A 6 6.12 1.95 5.93
C PHE A 6 6.58 3.13 5.08
N VAL A 7 5.73 4.13 5.03
CA VAL A 7 6.01 5.34 4.26
C VAL A 7 6.51 6.39 5.22
N THR A 8 7.73 6.87 4.99
CA THR A 8 8.34 7.86 5.87
C THR A 8 7.58 9.18 5.77
N ASN A 9 7.64 9.95 6.83
CA ASN A 9 7.04 11.27 6.90
C ASN A 9 5.53 11.24 6.79
N THR A 10 4.91 10.12 7.16
CA THR A 10 3.46 10.02 7.27
C THR A 10 3.11 9.63 8.69
N ILE A 11 1.97 10.10 9.15
CA ILE A 11 1.51 9.81 10.50
C ILE A 11 0.06 9.38 10.42
N SER A 12 -0.25 8.21 10.91
CA SER A 12 -1.63 7.76 10.99
C SER A 12 -2.28 8.32 12.25
N GLY A 13 -3.54 7.96 12.44
CA GLY A 13 -4.28 8.47 13.58
C GLY A 13 -3.73 8.05 14.93
N ASP A 14 -2.94 6.99 14.97
CA ASP A 14 -2.37 6.51 16.23
C ASP A 14 -0.94 6.98 16.43
N GLY A 15 -0.44 7.85 15.56
CA GLY A 15 0.90 8.41 15.71
C GLY A 15 2.00 7.60 15.07
N GLU A 16 1.66 6.50 14.41
CA GLU A 16 2.64 5.66 13.76
C GLU A 16 2.72 5.99 12.29
N GLU A 17 3.83 5.64 11.66
CA GLU A 17 3.93 5.79 10.21
C GLU A 17 3.00 4.80 9.53
N LEU A 18 2.52 5.18 8.34
CA LEU A 18 1.58 4.33 7.62
C LEU A 18 2.30 3.15 7.00
N ASP A 19 1.75 1.97 7.20
CA ASP A 19 2.26 0.76 6.59
C ASP A 19 1.95 0.72 5.11
N ALA A 20 2.79 0.04 4.36
CA ALA A 20 2.64 -0.02 2.91
C ALA A 20 3.10 -1.36 2.37
N TYR A 21 2.43 -1.78 1.30
CA TYR A 21 2.92 -2.86 0.45
C TYR A 21 3.51 -2.25 -0.80
N LEU A 22 4.68 -2.70 -1.19
CA LEU A 22 5.30 -2.28 -2.44
C LEU A 22 5.05 -3.37 -3.47
N VAL A 23 4.21 -3.08 -4.45
CA VAL A 23 3.85 -4.07 -5.46
C VAL A 23 4.70 -3.84 -6.69
N GLY A 24 4.94 -4.92 -7.43
CA GLY A 24 5.69 -4.83 -8.68
C GLY A 24 7.18 -4.96 -8.53
N ILE A 25 7.71 -4.99 -7.31
CA ILE A 25 9.12 -5.21 -7.04
C ILE A 25 9.21 -6.49 -6.24
N PHE A 26 9.83 -7.50 -6.82
CA PHE A 26 9.79 -8.85 -6.24
C PHE A 26 11.08 -9.25 -5.56
N GLU A 27 12.07 -8.38 -5.54
CA GLU A 27 13.28 -8.62 -4.80
C GLU A 27 13.30 -7.70 -3.58
N PRO A 28 13.94 -8.13 -2.49
CA PRO A 28 13.95 -7.31 -1.28
C PRO A 28 14.63 -5.98 -1.53
N VAL A 29 14.04 -4.91 -1.00
CA VAL A 29 14.66 -3.59 -1.07
C VAL A 29 14.56 -2.97 0.32
N GLU A 30 15.56 -2.15 0.66
CA GLU A 30 15.54 -1.45 1.94
C GLU A 30 14.79 -0.13 1.82
N GLU A 31 14.89 0.50 0.67
CA GLU A 31 14.20 1.75 0.40
C GLU A 31 13.72 1.74 -1.02
N TYR A 32 12.61 2.40 -1.26
CA TYR A 32 12.08 2.50 -2.61
C TYR A 32 11.26 3.77 -2.72
N LYS A 33 11.39 4.44 -3.84
CA LYS A 33 10.62 5.64 -4.13
C LYS A 33 9.61 5.30 -5.22
N GLY A 34 8.34 5.37 -4.87
CA GLY A 34 7.29 5.05 -5.83
C GLY A 34 6.08 5.92 -5.58
N GLU A 35 4.95 5.51 -6.17
CA GLU A 35 3.70 6.23 -6.05
C GLU A 35 2.71 5.44 -5.24
N VAL A 36 1.95 6.14 -4.40
CA VAL A 36 0.81 5.52 -3.72
C VAL A 36 -0.33 5.49 -4.73
N ILE A 37 -0.79 4.30 -5.05
CA ILE A 37 -1.84 4.14 -6.05
C ILE A 37 -3.17 3.70 -5.46
N ALA A 38 -3.19 3.23 -4.22
CA ALA A 38 -4.41 2.75 -3.60
C ALA A 38 -4.20 2.61 -2.11
N ILE A 39 -5.29 2.44 -1.39
CA ILE A 39 -5.26 2.13 0.03
C ILE A 39 -6.13 0.91 0.23
N ILE A 40 -5.61 -0.08 0.95
CA ILE A 40 -6.42 -1.19 1.41
C ILE A 40 -6.95 -0.82 2.78
N LYS A 41 -8.25 -0.68 2.88
CA LYS A 41 -8.91 -0.36 4.16
C LYS A 41 -9.55 -1.63 4.67
N ARG A 42 -9.07 -2.12 5.78
CA ARG A 42 -9.67 -3.30 6.41
C ARG A 42 -10.94 -2.86 7.10
N THR A 43 -11.99 -3.60 6.87
CA THR A 43 -13.29 -3.21 7.40
C THR A 43 -13.53 -3.72 8.82
N ASN A 44 -12.73 -4.69 9.24
CA ASN A 44 -12.91 -5.28 10.57
C ASN A 44 -11.80 -4.91 11.54
N ASP A 45 -10.92 -3.99 11.16
CA ASP A 45 -10.01 -3.37 12.11
C ASP A 45 -9.60 -2.03 11.50
N ASN A 46 -8.74 -1.30 12.18
CA ASN A 46 -8.40 0.06 11.76
C ASN A 46 -7.03 0.15 11.09
N ASP A 47 -6.58 -0.94 10.54
CA ASP A 47 -5.22 -1.02 10.02
C ASP A 47 -5.23 -0.87 8.51
N ASP A 48 -5.06 0.35 8.03
CA ASP A 48 -5.01 0.64 6.61
C ASP A 48 -3.61 0.40 6.08
N LYS A 49 -3.53 -0.05 4.82
CA LYS A 49 -2.26 -0.29 4.16
C LYS A 49 -2.23 0.49 2.86
N LEU A 50 -1.16 1.24 2.66
CA LEU A 50 -0.96 1.91 1.39
C LEU A 50 -0.41 0.94 0.36
N ILE A 51 -0.79 1.14 -0.89
CA ILE A 51 -0.24 0.37 -2.00
C ILE A 51 0.67 1.29 -2.77
N VAL A 52 1.95 0.96 -2.80
CA VAL A 52 2.97 1.75 -3.48
C VAL A 52 3.44 0.95 -4.69
N ALA A 53 3.58 1.60 -5.80
CA ALA A 53 4.02 0.96 -7.05
C ALA A 53 5.08 1.82 -7.70
N PRO A 54 5.86 1.25 -8.62
CA PRO A 54 6.80 2.05 -9.40
C PRO A 54 6.05 3.14 -10.15
N GLU A 55 6.72 4.27 -10.35
CA GLU A 55 6.11 5.37 -11.08
C GLU A 55 5.68 4.91 -12.45
N ASN A 56 4.53 5.44 -12.88
CA ASN A 56 3.98 5.16 -14.20
C ASN A 56 3.54 3.72 -14.40
N LYS A 57 3.28 3.01 -13.30
CA LYS A 57 2.73 1.66 -13.36
C LYS A 57 1.33 1.69 -12.80
N ASN A 58 0.42 1.01 -13.49
CA ASN A 58 -0.96 0.90 -13.06
C ASN A 58 -1.30 -0.54 -12.76
N TYR A 59 -2.08 -0.74 -11.73
CA TYR A 59 -2.53 -2.06 -11.31
C TYR A 59 -4.03 -2.01 -11.11
N THR A 60 -4.73 -3.03 -11.57
CA THR A 60 -6.16 -3.15 -11.30
C THR A 60 -6.38 -3.60 -9.87
N ASP A 61 -7.62 -3.45 -9.41
CA ASP A 61 -7.96 -3.93 -8.07
C ASP A 61 -7.70 -5.43 -7.96
N GLU A 62 -8.03 -6.19 -9.01
CA GLU A 62 -7.76 -7.63 -8.99
C GLU A 62 -6.28 -7.93 -8.88
N GLN A 63 -5.46 -7.16 -9.59
CA GLN A 63 -4.02 -7.36 -9.50
C GLN A 63 -3.50 -7.03 -8.11
N ILE A 64 -3.99 -5.94 -7.53
CA ILE A 64 -3.58 -5.58 -6.18
C ILE A 64 -3.98 -6.66 -5.20
N ARG A 65 -5.20 -7.17 -5.31
CA ARG A 65 -5.64 -8.22 -4.40
C ARG A 65 -4.82 -9.48 -4.57
N ALA A 66 -4.49 -9.84 -5.80
CA ALA A 66 -3.68 -11.04 -6.04
C ALA A 66 -2.28 -10.88 -5.46
N LEU A 67 -1.70 -9.71 -5.61
CA LEU A 67 -0.33 -9.48 -5.14
C LEU A 67 -0.24 -9.41 -3.62
N THR A 68 -1.32 -9.02 -2.95
CA THR A 68 -1.32 -8.87 -1.49
C THR A 68 -2.08 -9.99 -0.80
N GLU A 69 -2.60 -10.95 -1.54
CA GLU A 69 -3.53 -11.94 -0.99
C GLU A 69 -2.95 -12.70 0.18
N PHE A 70 -1.70 -13.10 0.07
CA PHE A 70 -1.10 -13.92 1.12
C PHE A 70 -1.13 -13.20 2.47
N GLN A 71 -0.95 -11.88 2.45
CA GLN A 71 -0.94 -11.10 3.68
C GLN A 71 -2.34 -10.70 4.13
N GLU A 72 -3.27 -10.54 3.18
CA GLU A 72 -4.57 -9.97 3.48
C GLU A 72 -5.70 -10.98 3.49
N GLN A 73 -5.43 -12.24 3.22
CA GLN A 73 -6.48 -13.22 3.00
C GLN A 73 -7.38 -13.43 4.21
N TYR A 74 -6.91 -13.10 5.38
CA TYR A 74 -7.70 -13.29 6.60
C TYR A 74 -8.48 -12.05 7.02
N PHE A 75 -8.45 -11.01 6.22
CA PHE A 75 -9.10 -9.74 6.54
C PHE A 75 -10.11 -9.40 5.48
N GLU A 76 -11.18 -8.76 5.92
CA GLU A 76 -12.10 -8.15 4.97
C GLU A 76 -11.66 -6.74 4.72
N SER A 77 -11.63 -6.34 3.46
CA SER A 77 -11.11 -5.04 3.10
C SER A 77 -11.71 -4.55 1.82
N VAL A 78 -11.58 -3.25 1.61
CA VAL A 78 -11.95 -2.63 0.34
C VAL A 78 -10.73 -1.88 -0.15
N ILE A 79 -10.64 -1.70 -1.46
CA ILE A 79 -9.56 -0.95 -2.09
C ILE A 79 -10.11 0.43 -2.45
N VAL A 80 -9.44 1.46 -1.94
CA VAL A 80 -9.81 2.84 -2.19
C VAL A 80 -8.83 3.42 -3.18
N ARG A 81 -9.35 3.94 -4.30
CA ARG A 81 -8.51 4.43 -5.38
C ARG A 81 -8.51 5.94 -5.51
N ASN A 82 -9.48 6.57 -4.93
CA ASN A 82 -9.73 7.98 -5.18
C ASN A 82 -8.94 8.86 -4.22
N ILE A 83 -7.64 8.65 -4.21
CA ILE A 83 -6.76 9.35 -3.28
C ILE A 83 -6.01 10.45 -3.99
N LYS A 84 -5.62 11.45 -3.24
CA LYS A 84 -4.89 12.59 -3.76
C LYS A 84 -3.41 12.34 -3.59
N THR A 85 -2.86 11.57 -4.50
CA THR A 85 -1.48 11.13 -4.33
C THR A 85 -0.48 12.25 -4.40
N ARG A 86 -0.84 13.35 -5.02
CA ARG A 86 0.11 14.44 -5.15
C ARG A 86 0.57 14.98 -3.81
N LYS A 87 -0.19 14.72 -2.77
CA LYS A 87 0.18 15.21 -1.46
C LYS A 87 1.21 14.35 -0.79
N ILE A 88 1.46 13.20 -1.33
CA ILE A 88 2.31 12.23 -0.69
C ILE A 88 3.69 12.25 -1.29
N THR A 89 3.76 12.74 -2.48
CA THR A 89 5.06 12.79 -3.11
C THR A 89 5.96 13.72 -2.34
N ARG A 90 7.10 13.32 -2.26
CA ARG A 90 8.03 14.16 -1.58
C ARG A 90 9.26 13.54 -1.37
#